data_2a4ae920f0376f97ea9a0c73cd0b8487
#
_entry.id   2a4ae920f0376f97ea9a0c73cd0b8487
#
_cell.length_a   1.000
_cell.length_b   1.000
_cell.length_c   1.000
_cell.angle_alpha   90.00
_cell.angle_beta   90.00
_cell.angle_gamma   90.00
#
_symmetry.space_group_name_H-M   'P 1'
#
loop_
_entity.id
_entity.type
_entity.pdbx_description
1 polymer ?
#
loop_
_entity_poly.entity_id
_entity_poly.type
_entity_poly.pdbx_seq_one_letter_code
_entity_poly.pdbx_strand_id
1 'polypeptide(L)'
;MPGLPSARRQSSALLMSQALLILGAALRLIEYFGKRPLGIDESFLALNLIEKSPAQLLHELDFEQAAPLGFLEVEKLAVDLFGRSEYALRLLPLLASLASLVFFYRAGKRLLSMTALPFACAAFVLFDPAIYYAGTVKQYELDLAVAVALYALASSMLPLPLSRTAFVKLGVAGALVVWFSHASAFVLAAVGITLAAAAIARRAWWQLAGLGAVAAVWLISFGIELRLSRSNLSRIQQAFDSGQVLLGTGTRGATWFESATAKVRYLVGLEDTATGFPILGSLPRTVNQGLTVLLCVVVALGFLALAKQRPLSALLLGVLPILVLVAAAFHKYPLVGRTLVFLLPSVALCLGEGLRVLIRGPRARVLLGSAAAAAVLTAIALLPAIHVVQQRANEGIRPVLEDLGRNAEPGDTLYVGHFAQYGFVYYHLCKCAGFDPAKYWPFRISGASSGAAAALIPRTRRLVLGAVNLPESNSRPEVRSLTGRRRLWILVSEVRQDSLEPFLTALRREGRELMAFGPYGVRGTAASLYLFDLSGAS
;
A
#
# COMPACT_ATOMS: atom_id res chain seq x y z
N MET A 1 -36.03 -9.80 8.23
CA MET A 1 -36.73 -10.28 9.45
C MET A 1 -37.52 -9.12 10.04
N PRO A 2 -38.80 -8.96 9.74
CA PRO A 2 -39.68 -7.98 10.34
C PRO A 2 -40.33 -8.62 11.59
N GLY A 3 -39.92 -8.22 12.79
CA GLY A 3 -40.59 -8.71 13.99
C GLY A 3 -39.74 -8.81 15.27
N LEU A 4 -38.39 -8.72 15.20
CA LEU A 4 -37.57 -8.71 16.42
C LEU A 4 -37.66 -7.36 17.14
N PRO A 5 -37.70 -7.30 18.48
CA PRO A 5 -37.59 -6.07 19.26
C PRO A 5 -36.36 -5.29 18.86
N SER A 6 -36.44 -3.96 18.87
CA SER A 6 -35.33 -3.07 18.42
C SER A 6 -33.99 -3.38 19.12
N ALA A 7 -34.03 -3.74 20.41
CA ALA A 7 -32.87 -4.14 21.19
C ALA A 7 -32.19 -5.42 20.66
N ARG A 8 -32.93 -6.46 20.30
CA ARG A 8 -32.35 -7.69 19.72
C ARG A 8 -31.68 -7.46 18.38
N ARG A 9 -32.24 -6.60 17.51
CA ARG A 9 -31.62 -6.25 16.22
C ARG A 9 -30.31 -5.48 16.42
N GLN A 10 -30.26 -4.59 17.39
CA GLN A 10 -29.03 -3.85 17.72
C GLN A 10 -27.94 -4.79 18.27
N SER A 11 -28.28 -5.69 19.19
CA SER A 11 -27.35 -6.68 19.72
C SER A 11 -26.80 -7.60 18.62
N SER A 12 -27.65 -8.09 17.71
CA SER A 12 -27.21 -8.91 16.58
C SER A 12 -26.27 -8.15 15.63
N ALA A 13 -26.53 -6.88 15.34
CA ALA A 13 -25.66 -6.05 14.50
C ALA A 13 -24.29 -5.83 15.14
N LEU A 14 -24.23 -5.63 16.47
CA LEU A 14 -22.97 -5.50 17.19
C LEU A 14 -22.16 -6.80 17.18
N LEU A 15 -22.77 -7.92 17.50
CA LEU A 15 -22.12 -9.24 17.48
C LEU A 15 -21.59 -9.58 16.08
N MET A 16 -22.39 -9.36 15.05
CA MET A 16 -21.95 -9.58 13.66
C MET A 16 -20.78 -8.68 13.27
N SER A 17 -20.80 -7.40 13.68
CA SER A 17 -19.69 -6.50 13.44
C SER A 17 -18.41 -6.96 14.14
N GLN A 18 -18.52 -7.44 15.39
CA GLN A 18 -17.37 -7.97 16.15
C GLN A 18 -16.81 -9.25 15.51
N ALA A 19 -17.66 -10.17 15.07
CA ALA A 19 -17.24 -11.37 14.34
C ALA A 19 -16.49 -11.01 13.04
N LEU A 20 -16.97 -10.01 12.30
CA LEU A 20 -16.29 -9.50 11.11
C LEU A 20 -14.92 -8.91 11.43
N LEU A 21 -14.77 -8.20 12.56
CA LEU A 21 -13.45 -7.67 12.97
C LEU A 21 -12.47 -8.80 13.32
N ILE A 22 -12.94 -9.88 13.95
CA ILE A 22 -12.11 -11.07 14.20
C ILE A 22 -11.67 -11.70 12.87
N LEU A 23 -12.57 -11.84 11.91
CA LEU A 23 -12.22 -12.28 10.55
C LEU A 23 -11.18 -11.33 9.92
N GLY A 24 -11.38 -10.02 10.04
CA GLY A 24 -10.43 -9.02 9.54
C GLY A 24 -9.05 -9.12 10.17
N ALA A 25 -8.98 -9.40 11.47
CA ALA A 25 -7.70 -9.63 12.15
C ALA A 25 -7.04 -10.93 11.65
N ALA A 26 -7.81 -12.01 11.48
CA ALA A 26 -7.30 -13.27 10.95
C ALA A 26 -6.72 -13.11 9.53
N LEU A 27 -7.40 -12.40 8.62
CA LEU A 27 -6.90 -12.15 7.27
C LEU A 27 -5.56 -11.38 7.26
N ARG A 28 -5.40 -10.40 8.14
CA ARG A 28 -4.16 -9.62 8.28
C ARG A 28 -3.02 -10.45 8.85
N LEU A 29 -3.32 -11.32 9.81
CA LEU A 29 -2.34 -12.27 10.35
C LEU A 29 -1.93 -13.30 9.30
N ILE A 30 -2.85 -13.82 8.49
CA ILE A 30 -2.55 -14.72 7.37
C ILE A 30 -1.61 -14.02 6.38
N GLU A 31 -1.88 -12.78 6.00
CA GLU A 31 -1.00 -11.99 5.11
C GLU A 31 0.40 -11.81 5.72
N TYR A 32 0.48 -11.44 6.99
CA TYR A 32 1.75 -11.23 7.69
C TYR A 32 2.58 -12.51 7.78
N PHE A 33 1.95 -13.65 8.15
CA PHE A 33 2.63 -14.93 8.28
C PHE A 33 2.87 -15.65 6.94
N GLY A 34 2.30 -15.16 5.86
CA GLY A 34 2.43 -15.73 4.52
C GLY A 34 3.85 -15.71 3.93
N LYS A 35 4.84 -15.12 4.63
CA LYS A 35 6.26 -15.10 4.23
C LYS A 35 6.50 -14.59 2.80
N ARG A 36 5.68 -13.66 2.35
CA ARG A 36 5.85 -13.04 1.03
C ARG A 36 7.24 -12.40 0.94
N PRO A 37 8.06 -12.65 -0.10
CA PRO A 37 9.33 -11.96 -0.31
C PRO A 37 9.13 -10.44 -0.33
N LEU A 38 10.17 -9.65 0.01
CA LEU A 38 10.10 -8.20 -0.18
C LEU A 38 10.03 -7.87 -1.66
N GLY A 39 9.12 -6.97 -2.02
CA GLY A 39 9.13 -6.32 -3.32
C GLY A 39 10.27 -5.30 -3.43
N ILE A 40 10.51 -4.80 -4.66
CA ILE A 40 11.58 -3.83 -4.89
C ILE A 40 11.39 -2.56 -4.07
N ASP A 41 10.18 -2.00 -4.04
CA ASP A 41 9.82 -0.82 -3.25
C ASP A 41 10.02 -1.05 -1.74
N GLU A 42 9.75 -2.27 -1.25
CA GLU A 42 10.00 -2.65 0.14
C GLU A 42 11.50 -2.78 0.39
N SER A 43 12.24 -3.38 -0.54
CA SER A 43 13.70 -3.55 -0.46
C SER A 43 14.43 -2.21 -0.39
N PHE A 44 14.00 -1.19 -1.16
CA PHE A 44 14.54 0.15 -1.08
C PHE A 44 14.42 0.76 0.32
N LEU A 45 13.26 0.64 0.94
CA LEU A 45 13.06 1.18 2.28
C LEU A 45 13.76 0.34 3.34
N ALA A 46 13.71 -0.98 3.24
CA ALA A 46 14.38 -1.92 4.14
C ALA A 46 15.88 -1.68 4.22
N LEU A 47 16.54 -1.43 3.07
CA LEU A 47 17.97 -1.10 3.02
C LEU A 47 18.29 0.20 3.77
N ASN A 48 17.47 1.25 3.63
CA ASN A 48 17.62 2.46 4.42
C ASN A 48 17.51 2.18 5.94
N LEU A 49 16.50 1.40 6.34
CA LEU A 49 16.27 1.08 7.75
C LEU A 49 17.38 0.21 8.36
N ILE A 50 18.02 -0.65 7.57
CA ILE A 50 19.09 -1.54 8.03
C ILE A 50 20.43 -0.81 8.11
N GLU A 51 20.76 0.00 7.10
CA GLU A 51 22.10 0.59 6.95
C GLU A 51 22.24 1.95 7.64
N LYS A 52 21.16 2.73 7.77
CA LYS A 52 21.20 4.07 8.36
C LYS A 52 20.97 4.03 9.87
N SER A 53 21.68 4.91 10.59
CA SER A 53 21.36 5.21 11.98
C SER A 53 20.09 6.06 12.10
N PRO A 54 19.44 6.14 13.27
CA PRO A 54 18.29 7.03 13.49
C PRO A 54 18.57 8.47 13.05
N ALA A 55 19.73 9.03 13.42
CA ALA A 55 20.10 10.39 13.01
C ALA A 55 20.23 10.55 11.48
N GLN A 56 20.68 9.53 10.77
CA GLN A 56 20.77 9.55 9.31
C GLN A 56 19.42 9.43 8.63
N LEU A 57 18.43 8.77 9.23
CA LEU A 57 17.06 8.68 8.72
C LEU A 57 16.30 10.01 8.76
N LEU A 58 16.75 10.97 9.58
CA LEU A 58 16.23 12.34 9.59
C LEU A 58 16.66 13.16 8.36
N HIS A 59 17.62 12.65 7.60
CA HIS A 59 18.14 13.29 6.39
C HIS A 59 17.61 12.59 5.14
N GLU A 60 18.39 12.64 4.09
CA GLU A 60 18.05 12.10 2.79
C GLU A 60 18.06 10.56 2.77
N LEU A 61 16.96 9.97 2.32
CA LEU A 61 16.85 8.54 2.08
C LEU A 61 17.45 8.21 0.71
N ASP A 62 18.05 7.02 0.61
CA ASP A 62 18.55 6.49 -0.64
C ASP A 62 17.40 5.94 -1.49
N PHE A 63 17.64 5.71 -2.78
CA PHE A 63 16.71 5.10 -3.73
C PHE A 63 15.40 5.87 -3.90
N GLU A 64 15.46 7.21 -3.85
CA GLU A 64 14.30 8.10 -4.05
C GLU A 64 13.11 7.74 -3.14
N GLN A 65 13.39 7.35 -1.92
CA GLN A 65 12.35 7.04 -0.95
C GLN A 65 11.93 8.27 -0.16
N ALA A 66 10.65 8.31 0.23
CA ALA A 66 10.15 9.22 1.24
C ALA A 66 9.11 8.52 2.11
N ALA A 67 9.21 8.76 3.41
CA ALA A 67 8.25 8.31 4.40
C ALA A 67 8.25 9.29 5.58
N PRO A 68 7.16 9.37 6.35
CA PRO A 68 7.10 10.20 7.56
C PRO A 68 8.18 9.81 8.56
N LEU A 69 8.79 10.80 9.20
CA LEU A 69 9.94 10.56 10.09
C LEU A 69 9.59 9.66 11.28
N GLY A 70 8.43 9.84 11.90
CA GLY A 70 7.99 8.98 13.01
C GLY A 70 7.77 7.53 12.60
N PHE A 71 7.31 7.30 11.36
CA PHE A 71 7.24 5.95 10.80
C PHE A 71 8.64 5.35 10.69
N LEU A 72 9.59 6.07 10.09
CA LEU A 72 10.98 5.61 9.89
C LEU A 72 11.66 5.25 11.22
N GLU A 73 11.51 6.11 12.24
CA GLU A 73 12.14 5.90 13.55
C GLU A 73 11.55 4.69 14.29
N VAL A 74 10.24 4.49 14.22
CA VAL A 74 9.61 3.32 14.87
C VAL A 74 9.92 2.03 14.12
N GLU A 75 9.97 2.06 12.78
CA GLU A 75 10.45 0.92 11.97
C GLU A 75 11.92 0.60 12.26
N LYS A 76 12.77 1.62 12.37
CA LYS A 76 14.17 1.45 12.76
C LYS A 76 14.29 0.80 14.13
N LEU A 77 13.51 1.25 15.10
CA LEU A 77 13.46 0.66 16.43
C LEU A 77 13.04 -0.82 16.38
N ALA A 78 12.04 -1.16 15.54
CA ALA A 78 11.61 -2.55 15.35
C ALA A 78 12.74 -3.41 14.75
N VAL A 79 13.48 -2.90 13.78
CA VAL A 79 14.65 -3.57 13.20
C VAL A 79 15.75 -3.77 14.25
N ASP A 80 16.03 -2.76 15.06
CA ASP A 80 17.10 -2.82 16.07
C ASP A 80 16.74 -3.79 17.22
N LEU A 81 15.46 -3.90 17.59
CA LEU A 81 14.99 -4.80 18.65
C LEU A 81 14.75 -6.24 18.21
N PHE A 82 14.18 -6.43 17.01
CA PHE A 82 13.70 -7.74 16.54
C PHE A 82 14.52 -8.30 15.36
N GLY A 83 15.56 -7.57 14.93
CA GLY A 83 16.44 -7.97 13.84
C GLY A 83 15.94 -7.54 12.46
N ARG A 84 16.66 -7.99 11.42
CA ARG A 84 16.52 -7.50 10.03
C ARG A 84 15.58 -8.36 9.17
N SER A 85 14.74 -9.19 9.80
CA SER A 85 13.84 -10.08 9.09
C SER A 85 12.64 -9.36 8.48
N GLU A 86 12.01 -9.98 7.48
CA GLU A 86 10.76 -9.50 6.89
C GLU A 86 9.66 -9.30 7.94
N TYR A 87 9.65 -10.13 8.99
CA TYR A 87 8.69 -10.00 10.09
C TYR A 87 8.93 -8.75 10.95
N ALA A 88 10.18 -8.46 11.28
CA ALA A 88 10.51 -7.26 12.05
C ALA A 88 10.12 -5.99 11.27
N LEU A 89 10.44 -5.94 9.97
CA LEU A 89 10.11 -4.83 9.08
C LEU A 89 8.61 -4.63 8.82
N ARG A 90 7.79 -5.67 8.99
CA ARG A 90 6.32 -5.61 8.76
C ARG A 90 5.52 -5.52 10.06
N LEU A 91 6.20 -5.47 11.21
CA LEU A 91 5.53 -5.49 12.51
C LEU A 91 4.69 -4.24 12.75
N LEU A 92 5.24 -3.07 12.46
CA LEU A 92 4.52 -1.80 12.64
C LEU A 92 3.29 -1.68 11.71
N PRO A 93 3.37 -1.97 10.40
CA PRO A 93 2.19 -2.06 9.53
C PRO A 93 1.12 -3.01 10.06
N LEU A 94 1.50 -4.20 10.52
CA LEU A 94 0.54 -5.15 11.10
C LEU A 94 -0.16 -4.57 12.34
N LEU A 95 0.59 -4.00 13.28
CA LEU A 95 0.02 -3.41 14.51
C LEU A 95 -0.91 -2.24 14.17
N ALA A 96 -0.54 -1.40 13.22
CA ALA A 96 -1.37 -0.32 12.71
C ALA A 96 -2.67 -0.86 12.11
N SER A 97 -2.57 -1.92 11.31
CA SER A 97 -3.72 -2.55 10.67
C SER A 97 -4.69 -3.17 11.68
N LEU A 98 -4.18 -3.86 12.69
CA LEU A 98 -5.02 -4.40 13.77
C LEU A 98 -5.69 -3.28 14.59
N ALA A 99 -4.97 -2.21 14.89
CA ALA A 99 -5.53 -1.04 15.57
C ALA A 99 -6.60 -0.35 14.72
N SER A 100 -6.43 -0.30 13.39
CA SER A 100 -7.38 0.29 12.45
C SER A 100 -8.76 -0.36 12.55
N LEU A 101 -8.84 -1.68 12.75
CA LEU A 101 -10.10 -2.41 12.95
C LEU A 101 -10.89 -1.89 14.17
N VAL A 102 -10.18 -1.68 15.29
CA VAL A 102 -10.78 -1.19 16.54
C VAL A 102 -11.27 0.25 16.36
N PHE A 103 -10.45 1.11 15.76
CA PHE A 103 -10.82 2.51 15.54
C PHE A 103 -11.95 2.63 14.51
N PHE A 104 -11.95 1.83 13.45
CA PHE A 104 -13.04 1.78 12.47
C PHE A 104 -14.39 1.42 13.11
N TYR A 105 -14.41 0.39 13.95
CA TYR A 105 -15.60 -0.01 14.69
C TYR A 105 -16.11 1.12 15.60
N ARG A 106 -15.19 1.77 16.33
CA ARG A 106 -15.54 2.90 17.22
C ARG A 106 -16.12 4.09 16.44
N ALA A 107 -15.52 4.42 15.29
CA ALA A 107 -16.01 5.47 14.41
C ALA A 107 -17.38 5.09 13.82
N GLY A 108 -17.49 3.89 13.26
CA GLY A 108 -18.71 3.40 12.63
C GLY A 108 -19.92 3.38 13.57
N LYS A 109 -19.74 2.97 14.82
CA LYS A 109 -20.79 3.02 15.85
C LYS A 109 -21.38 4.40 16.08
N ARG A 110 -20.60 5.46 15.88
CA ARG A 110 -21.04 6.85 16.09
C ARG A 110 -21.50 7.53 14.82
N LEU A 111 -20.86 7.22 13.70
CA LEU A 111 -21.12 7.88 12.42
C LEU A 111 -22.29 7.26 11.65
N LEU A 112 -22.56 5.95 11.83
CA LEU A 112 -23.56 5.21 11.06
C LEU A 112 -24.82 4.88 11.87
N SER A 113 -25.85 4.41 11.16
CA SER A 113 -26.94 3.66 11.77
C SER A 113 -26.47 2.28 12.20
N MET A 114 -26.98 1.76 13.33
CA MET A 114 -26.54 0.45 13.86
C MET A 114 -26.72 -0.70 12.87
N THR A 115 -27.72 -0.61 12.00
CA THR A 115 -27.99 -1.64 10.97
C THR A 115 -27.07 -1.53 9.74
N ALA A 116 -26.36 -0.40 9.56
CA ALA A 116 -25.36 -0.23 8.52
C ALA A 116 -23.97 -0.72 8.96
N LEU A 117 -23.71 -0.72 10.28
CA LEU A 117 -22.40 -1.05 10.84
C LEU A 117 -21.84 -2.41 10.37
N PRO A 118 -22.59 -3.53 10.37
CA PRO A 118 -22.07 -4.81 9.88
C PRO A 118 -21.63 -4.77 8.41
N PHE A 119 -22.37 -4.07 7.55
CA PHE A 119 -22.02 -3.93 6.14
C PHE A 119 -20.74 -3.08 5.96
N ALA A 120 -20.60 -1.99 6.72
CA ALA A 120 -19.40 -1.20 6.71
C ALA A 120 -18.19 -1.99 7.23
N CYS A 121 -18.35 -2.77 8.31
CA CYS A 121 -17.31 -3.66 8.81
C CYS A 121 -16.94 -4.73 7.78
N ALA A 122 -17.93 -5.38 7.13
CA ALA A 122 -17.66 -6.35 6.08
C ALA A 122 -16.83 -5.74 4.95
N ALA A 123 -17.22 -4.58 4.45
CA ALA A 123 -16.45 -3.88 3.42
C ALA A 123 -15.01 -3.58 3.89
N PHE A 124 -14.84 -2.99 5.07
CA PHE A 124 -13.53 -2.58 5.57
C PHE A 124 -12.58 -3.74 5.82
N VAL A 125 -13.08 -4.87 6.35
CA VAL A 125 -12.25 -6.05 6.62
C VAL A 125 -11.87 -6.80 5.35
N LEU A 126 -12.69 -6.72 4.30
CA LEU A 126 -12.52 -7.42 3.04
C LEU A 126 -11.84 -6.57 1.96
N PHE A 127 -11.60 -5.29 2.15
CA PHE A 127 -10.85 -4.49 1.19
C PHE A 127 -9.42 -4.99 1.08
N ASP A 128 -9.08 -5.49 -0.09
CA ASP A 128 -7.78 -6.09 -0.39
C ASP A 128 -6.58 -5.19 -0.05
N PRO A 129 -6.59 -3.87 -0.37
CA PRO A 129 -5.48 -2.99 0.01
C PRO A 129 -5.22 -2.96 1.53
N ALA A 130 -6.26 -2.96 2.36
CA ALA A 130 -6.11 -2.95 3.82
C ALA A 130 -5.57 -4.27 4.40
N ILE A 131 -5.65 -5.37 3.64
CA ILE A 131 -5.03 -6.65 4.00
C ILE A 131 -3.59 -6.67 3.50
N TYR A 132 -3.35 -6.31 2.25
CA TYR A 132 -2.04 -6.31 1.61
C TYR A 132 -1.03 -5.42 2.35
N TYR A 133 -1.42 -4.17 2.67
CA TYR A 133 -0.51 -3.24 3.34
C TYR A 133 -0.27 -3.55 4.82
N ALA A 134 -1.08 -4.41 5.45
CA ALA A 134 -0.78 -4.95 6.78
C ALA A 134 0.52 -5.79 6.80
N GLY A 135 0.90 -6.36 5.66
CA GLY A 135 2.12 -7.14 5.45
C GLY A 135 3.14 -6.48 4.51
N THR A 136 3.18 -5.15 4.42
CA THR A 136 4.07 -4.42 3.49
C THR A 136 4.87 -3.35 4.23
N VAL A 137 6.19 -3.28 3.99
CA VAL A 137 7.11 -2.32 4.60
C VAL A 137 6.92 -0.93 3.98
N LYS A 138 5.76 -0.33 4.21
CA LYS A 138 5.39 1.02 3.71
C LYS A 138 4.41 1.69 4.68
N GLN A 139 4.36 3.01 4.63
CA GLN A 139 3.54 3.84 5.53
C GLN A 139 2.03 3.78 5.28
N TYR A 140 1.56 3.16 4.19
CA TYR A 140 0.16 3.26 3.75
C TYR A 140 -0.85 2.71 4.76
N GLU A 141 -0.47 1.67 5.51
CA GLU A 141 -1.34 1.12 6.55
C GLU A 141 -1.39 2.04 7.78
N LEU A 142 -0.30 2.78 8.07
CA LEU A 142 -0.35 3.82 9.10
C LEU A 142 -1.24 4.99 8.66
N ASP A 143 -1.20 5.39 7.38
CA ASP A 143 -2.09 6.41 6.84
C ASP A 143 -3.56 6.03 7.06
N LEU A 144 -3.91 4.75 6.78
CA LEU A 144 -5.24 4.19 7.04
C LEU A 144 -5.58 4.22 8.55
N ALA A 145 -4.68 3.71 9.40
CA ALA A 145 -4.91 3.62 10.84
C ALA A 145 -5.09 5.00 11.47
N VAL A 146 -4.28 5.98 11.07
CA VAL A 146 -4.40 7.37 11.50
C VAL A 146 -5.74 7.97 11.06
N ALA A 147 -6.16 7.73 9.81
CA ALA A 147 -7.44 8.23 9.32
C ALA A 147 -8.62 7.72 10.16
N VAL A 148 -8.68 6.42 10.44
CA VAL A 148 -9.76 5.86 11.27
C VAL A 148 -9.66 6.27 12.74
N ALA A 149 -8.45 6.45 13.28
CA ALA A 149 -8.25 6.93 14.64
C ALA A 149 -8.76 8.37 14.80
N LEU A 150 -8.46 9.24 13.84
CA LEU A 150 -8.96 10.61 13.80
C LEU A 150 -10.48 10.66 13.60
N TYR A 151 -11.06 9.77 12.79
CA TYR A 151 -12.53 9.65 12.67
C TYR A 151 -13.17 9.19 14.00
N ALA A 152 -12.57 8.23 14.68
CA ALA A 152 -13.06 7.78 15.98
C ALA A 152 -12.98 8.90 17.02
N LEU A 153 -11.89 9.67 17.02
CA LEU A 153 -11.70 10.83 17.90
C LEU A 153 -12.72 11.93 17.57
N ALA A 154 -12.81 12.37 16.31
CA ALA A 154 -13.73 13.40 15.86
C ALA A 154 -15.19 13.04 16.15
N SER A 155 -15.59 11.80 15.85
CA SER A 155 -16.96 11.33 16.12
C SER A 155 -17.31 11.32 17.60
N SER A 156 -16.34 11.19 18.50
CA SER A 156 -16.55 11.29 19.95
C SER A 156 -16.71 12.74 20.43
N MET A 157 -16.32 13.69 19.61
CA MET A 157 -16.33 15.12 19.88
C MET A 157 -17.48 15.88 19.19
N LEU A 158 -18.22 15.23 18.30
CA LEU A 158 -19.39 15.84 17.62
C LEU A 158 -20.50 16.30 18.56
N PRO A 159 -20.73 15.70 19.76
CA PRO A 159 -21.55 16.33 20.81
C PRO A 159 -20.82 17.57 21.39
N LEU A 160 -21.10 18.75 20.86
CA LEU A 160 -20.60 20.03 21.40
C LEU A 160 -21.43 20.48 22.61
N PRO A 161 -20.86 21.27 23.53
CA PRO A 161 -19.56 21.95 23.47
C PRO A 161 -18.38 21.06 23.86
N LEU A 162 -17.21 21.32 23.25
CA LEU A 162 -15.97 20.64 23.60
C LEU A 162 -15.45 21.14 24.97
N SER A 163 -15.00 20.21 25.80
CA SER A 163 -14.30 20.53 27.03
C SER A 163 -12.84 20.95 26.75
N ARG A 164 -12.18 21.60 27.72
CA ARG A 164 -10.75 21.93 27.61
C ARG A 164 -9.90 20.69 27.34
N THR A 165 -10.20 19.57 27.99
CA THR A 165 -9.51 18.30 27.78
C THR A 165 -9.73 17.74 26.38
N ALA A 166 -10.87 17.96 25.73
CA ALA A 166 -11.12 17.58 24.35
C ALA A 166 -10.23 18.38 23.38
N PHE A 167 -10.07 19.68 23.57
CA PHE A 167 -9.14 20.50 22.79
C PHE A 167 -7.71 20.03 22.95
N VAL A 168 -7.26 19.76 24.18
CA VAL A 168 -5.91 19.22 24.44
C VAL A 168 -5.71 17.88 23.73
N LYS A 169 -6.64 16.94 23.89
CA LYS A 169 -6.59 15.62 23.21
C LYS A 169 -6.51 15.79 21.70
N LEU A 170 -7.32 16.65 21.12
CA LEU A 170 -7.36 16.90 19.69
C LEU A 170 -6.05 17.55 19.21
N GLY A 171 -5.54 18.54 19.94
CA GLY A 171 -4.28 19.23 19.66
C GLY A 171 -3.10 18.26 19.68
N VAL A 172 -2.97 17.49 20.75
CA VAL A 172 -1.88 16.51 20.91
C VAL A 172 -1.96 15.39 19.88
N ALA A 173 -3.16 14.82 19.69
CA ALA A 173 -3.34 13.76 18.71
C ALA A 173 -2.95 14.21 17.31
N GLY A 174 -3.43 15.39 16.87
CA GLY A 174 -3.09 15.89 15.54
C GLY A 174 -1.62 16.28 15.39
N ALA A 175 -1.01 16.86 16.43
CA ALA A 175 0.42 17.18 16.42
C ALA A 175 1.31 15.94 16.35
N LEU A 176 0.87 14.81 16.90
CA LEU A 176 1.62 13.56 16.85
C LEU A 176 1.44 12.82 15.51
N VAL A 177 0.20 12.72 15.00
CA VAL A 177 -0.06 11.87 13.83
C VAL A 177 0.58 12.37 12.55
N VAL A 178 0.89 13.66 12.43
CA VAL A 178 1.57 14.23 11.26
C VAL A 178 2.97 13.65 11.06
N TRP A 179 3.62 13.19 12.14
CA TRP A 179 4.93 12.53 12.09
C TRP A 179 4.86 11.09 11.59
N PHE A 180 3.66 10.48 11.60
CA PHE A 180 3.44 9.09 11.17
C PHE A 180 2.71 8.98 9.84
N SER A 181 2.10 10.06 9.36
CA SER A 181 1.27 10.07 8.15
C SER A 181 1.23 11.45 7.52
N HIS A 182 1.80 11.61 6.34
CA HIS A 182 1.65 12.86 5.58
C HIS A 182 0.20 13.07 5.12
N ALA A 183 -0.53 11.98 4.84
CA ALA A 183 -1.95 12.02 4.49
C ALA A 183 -2.83 12.52 5.64
N SER A 184 -2.36 12.45 6.89
CA SER A 184 -3.08 12.94 8.07
C SER A 184 -3.44 14.43 7.98
N ALA A 185 -2.68 15.24 7.25
CA ALA A 185 -2.98 16.66 7.04
C ALA A 185 -4.37 16.87 6.41
N PHE A 186 -4.74 16.04 5.43
CA PHE A 186 -6.07 16.08 4.82
C PHE A 186 -7.16 15.64 5.79
N VAL A 187 -6.89 14.60 6.58
CA VAL A 187 -7.85 14.08 7.56
C VAL A 187 -8.08 15.09 8.69
N LEU A 188 -7.01 15.73 9.19
CA LEU A 188 -7.07 16.79 10.20
C LEU A 188 -7.85 18.00 9.68
N ALA A 189 -7.64 18.40 8.42
CA ALA A 189 -8.41 19.46 7.78
C ALA A 189 -9.90 19.10 7.71
N ALA A 190 -10.25 17.88 7.31
CA ALA A 190 -11.63 17.41 7.28
C ALA A 190 -12.28 17.38 8.67
N VAL A 191 -11.54 16.95 9.69
CA VAL A 191 -11.96 16.97 11.10
C VAL A 191 -12.17 18.41 11.57
N GLY A 192 -11.21 19.30 11.32
CA GLY A 192 -11.30 20.72 11.71
C GLY A 192 -12.50 21.42 11.08
N ILE A 193 -12.70 21.24 9.76
CA ILE A 193 -13.85 21.79 9.03
C ILE A 193 -15.17 21.26 9.61
N THR A 194 -15.25 19.97 9.91
CA THR A 194 -16.47 19.35 10.46
C THR A 194 -16.80 19.88 11.85
N LEU A 195 -15.80 19.99 12.73
CA LEU A 195 -16.00 20.52 14.08
C LEU A 195 -16.31 22.01 14.05
N ALA A 196 -15.68 22.78 13.17
CA ALA A 196 -15.99 24.19 12.96
C ALA A 196 -17.44 24.38 12.45
N ALA A 197 -17.86 23.60 11.46
CA ALA A 197 -19.23 23.61 10.97
C ALA A 197 -20.25 23.26 12.07
N ALA A 198 -19.93 22.28 12.93
CA ALA A 198 -20.77 21.94 14.08
C ALA A 198 -20.84 23.09 15.10
N ALA A 199 -19.73 23.80 15.35
CA ALA A 199 -19.69 24.96 16.24
C ALA A 199 -20.50 26.14 15.68
N ILE A 200 -20.38 26.40 14.39
CA ILE A 200 -21.16 27.45 13.69
C ILE A 200 -22.66 27.14 13.76
N ALA A 201 -23.05 25.90 13.42
CA ALA A 201 -24.47 25.50 13.43
C ALA A 201 -25.13 25.66 14.83
N ARG A 202 -24.34 25.53 15.90
CA ARG A 202 -24.79 25.69 17.29
C ARG A 202 -24.53 27.07 17.86
N ARG A 203 -24.03 28.03 17.04
CA ARG A 203 -23.63 29.37 17.45
C ARG A 203 -22.63 29.39 18.62
N ALA A 204 -21.79 28.35 18.73
CA ALA A 204 -20.78 28.20 19.79
C ALA A 204 -19.46 28.88 19.37
N TRP A 205 -19.49 30.19 19.14
CA TRP A 205 -18.39 30.97 18.54
C TRP A 205 -17.05 30.86 19.29
N TRP A 206 -17.11 30.78 20.64
CA TRP A 206 -15.90 30.60 21.45
C TRP A 206 -15.15 29.27 21.16
N GLN A 207 -15.86 28.25 20.65
CA GLN A 207 -15.26 26.99 20.24
C GLN A 207 -14.39 27.17 19.01
N LEU A 208 -14.73 28.12 18.13
CA LEU A 208 -13.93 28.41 16.93
C LEU A 208 -12.53 28.92 17.29
N ALA A 209 -12.42 29.75 18.33
CA ALA A 209 -11.12 30.22 18.81
C ALA A 209 -10.27 29.06 19.33
N GLY A 210 -10.88 28.13 20.10
CA GLY A 210 -10.20 26.90 20.55
C GLY A 210 -9.78 25.99 19.40
N LEU A 211 -10.64 25.79 18.42
CA LEU A 211 -10.32 25.02 17.19
C LEU A 211 -9.23 25.72 16.37
N GLY A 212 -9.21 27.04 16.30
CA GLY A 212 -8.14 27.81 15.66
C GLY A 212 -6.79 27.60 16.33
N ALA A 213 -6.76 27.60 17.68
CA ALA A 213 -5.53 27.28 18.43
C ALA A 213 -5.05 25.84 18.19
N VAL A 214 -5.98 24.88 18.17
CA VAL A 214 -5.67 23.48 17.82
C VAL A 214 -5.10 23.37 16.40
N ALA A 215 -5.73 24.03 15.43
CA ALA A 215 -5.25 24.05 14.04
C ALA A 215 -3.85 24.68 13.93
N ALA A 216 -3.56 25.74 14.68
CA ALA A 216 -2.23 26.33 14.72
C ALA A 216 -1.16 25.33 15.23
N VAL A 217 -1.47 24.57 16.29
CA VAL A 217 -0.60 23.51 16.79
C VAL A 217 -0.34 22.44 15.73
N TRP A 218 -1.36 22.00 15.00
CA TRP A 218 -1.22 21.05 13.90
C TRP A 218 -0.36 21.59 12.77
N LEU A 219 -0.60 22.83 12.35
CA LEU A 219 0.16 23.46 11.27
C LEU A 219 1.64 23.67 11.63
N ILE A 220 1.92 24.05 12.88
CA ILE A 220 3.30 24.19 13.36
C ILE A 220 3.98 22.82 13.34
N SER A 221 3.35 21.77 13.92
CA SER A 221 3.92 20.42 13.96
C SER A 221 4.15 19.86 12.55
N PHE A 222 3.15 19.99 11.66
CA PHE A 222 3.26 19.56 10.27
C PHE A 222 4.32 20.35 9.50
N GLY A 223 4.42 21.66 9.73
CA GLY A 223 5.42 22.52 9.10
C GLY A 223 6.86 22.13 9.50
N ILE A 224 7.07 21.72 10.76
CA ILE A 224 8.37 21.21 11.23
C ILE A 224 8.69 19.88 10.53
N GLU A 225 7.74 18.92 10.53
CA GLU A 225 7.92 17.63 9.88
C GLU A 225 8.19 17.78 8.37
N LEU A 226 7.39 18.60 7.69
CA LEU A 226 7.53 18.87 6.27
C LEU A 226 8.89 19.53 5.94
N ARG A 227 9.40 20.42 6.81
CA ARG A 227 10.70 21.04 6.63
C ARG A 227 11.83 20.00 6.74
N LEU A 228 11.74 19.08 7.69
CA LEU A 228 12.74 18.02 7.86
C LEU A 228 12.70 17.01 6.71
N SER A 229 11.51 16.65 6.23
CA SER A 229 11.30 15.69 5.12
C SER A 229 11.44 16.31 3.72
N ARG A 230 11.72 17.61 3.61
CA ARG A 230 11.66 18.37 2.35
C ARG A 230 12.54 17.79 1.23
N SER A 231 13.76 17.35 1.55
CA SER A 231 14.68 16.76 0.57
C SER A 231 14.10 15.50 -0.08
N ASN A 232 13.52 14.61 0.73
CA ASN A 232 12.92 13.38 0.27
C ASN A 232 11.65 13.64 -0.55
N LEU A 233 10.78 14.54 -0.09
CA LEU A 233 9.53 14.89 -0.76
C LEU A 233 9.74 15.60 -2.10
N SER A 234 10.74 16.49 -2.21
CA SER A 234 11.00 17.21 -3.46
C SER A 234 11.44 16.27 -4.60
N ARG A 235 12.19 15.23 -4.31
CA ARG A 235 12.60 14.21 -5.30
C ARG A 235 11.42 13.41 -5.82
N ILE A 236 10.56 12.96 -4.92
CA ILE A 236 9.33 12.28 -5.32
C ILE A 236 8.44 13.21 -6.14
N GLN A 237 8.34 14.49 -5.77
CA GLN A 237 7.56 15.46 -6.53
C GLN A 237 8.11 15.65 -7.94
N GLN A 238 9.43 15.73 -8.12
CA GLN A 238 10.06 15.79 -9.45
C GLN A 238 9.75 14.54 -10.28
N ALA A 239 9.74 13.36 -9.69
CA ALA A 239 9.33 12.12 -10.36
C ALA A 239 7.84 12.17 -10.76
N PHE A 240 6.97 12.80 -9.97
CA PHE A 240 5.56 13.02 -10.31
C PHE A 240 5.34 14.09 -11.38
N ASP A 241 6.10 15.17 -11.34
CA ASP A 241 6.01 16.29 -12.31
C ASP A 241 6.51 15.90 -13.70
N SER A 242 7.35 14.87 -13.82
CA SER A 242 7.80 14.31 -15.11
C SER A 242 6.68 13.62 -15.92
N GLY A 243 5.42 13.76 -15.51
CA GLY A 243 4.23 13.45 -16.31
C GLY A 243 3.75 12.01 -16.26
N GLN A 244 4.40 11.14 -15.50
CA GLN A 244 4.03 9.73 -15.45
C GLN A 244 2.92 9.39 -14.41
N VAL A 245 2.61 10.27 -13.47
CA VAL A 245 1.81 9.87 -12.30
C VAL A 245 0.50 10.65 -12.11
N LEU A 246 0.32 11.82 -12.74
CA LEU A 246 -0.75 12.76 -12.37
C LEU A 246 -2.16 12.31 -12.69
N LEU A 247 -2.40 11.58 -13.75
CA LEU A 247 -3.73 11.06 -14.11
C LEU A 247 -3.69 9.63 -14.66
N GLY A 248 -2.63 8.87 -14.41
CA GLY A 248 -2.58 7.45 -14.75
C GLY A 248 -2.68 7.16 -16.23
N THR A 249 -2.18 8.05 -17.10
CA THR A 249 -2.06 7.81 -18.53
C THR A 249 -0.77 7.06 -18.87
N GLY A 250 -0.34 6.14 -18.00
CA GLY A 250 0.77 5.22 -18.29
C GLY A 250 0.50 4.30 -19.49
N THR A 251 -0.74 4.22 -19.93
CA THR A 251 -1.12 3.64 -21.23
C THR A 251 -1.50 4.78 -22.17
N ARG A 252 -0.67 5.04 -23.17
CA ARG A 252 -1.01 5.96 -24.27
C ARG A 252 -2.40 5.58 -24.79
N GLY A 253 -3.41 6.44 -24.54
CA GLY A 253 -4.77 6.27 -25.04
C GLY A 253 -5.87 5.98 -24.01
N ALA A 254 -5.57 5.82 -22.70
CA ALA A 254 -6.62 5.67 -21.68
C ALA A 254 -7.38 6.98 -21.48
N THR A 255 -8.71 6.90 -21.49
CA THR A 255 -9.57 8.06 -21.19
C THR A 255 -9.49 8.41 -19.71
N TRP A 256 -9.81 9.68 -19.35
CA TRP A 256 -9.91 10.11 -17.96
C TRP A 256 -10.84 9.19 -17.13
N PHE A 257 -11.94 8.75 -17.73
CA PHE A 257 -12.90 7.85 -17.09
C PHE A 257 -12.30 6.48 -16.77
N GLU A 258 -11.54 5.88 -17.70
CA GLU A 258 -10.86 4.60 -17.47
C GLU A 258 -9.81 4.70 -16.35
N SER A 259 -9.06 5.80 -16.33
CA SER A 259 -8.09 6.06 -15.26
C SER A 259 -8.75 6.26 -13.89
N ALA A 260 -9.86 6.99 -13.82
CA ALA A 260 -10.61 7.19 -12.58
C ALA A 260 -11.24 5.89 -12.07
N THR A 261 -11.83 5.10 -12.96
CA THR A 261 -12.44 3.81 -12.60
C THR A 261 -11.40 2.78 -12.16
N ALA A 262 -10.20 2.77 -12.75
CA ALA A 262 -9.10 1.92 -12.30
C ALA A 262 -8.69 2.24 -10.84
N LYS A 263 -8.59 3.52 -10.48
CA LYS A 263 -8.28 3.92 -9.10
C LYS A 263 -9.35 3.52 -8.09
N VAL A 264 -10.62 3.62 -8.49
CA VAL A 264 -11.74 3.14 -7.65
C VAL A 264 -11.65 1.63 -7.49
N ARG A 265 -11.43 0.87 -8.58
CA ARG A 265 -11.30 -0.61 -8.50
C ARG A 265 -10.15 -1.03 -7.59
N TYR A 266 -9.00 -0.36 -7.71
CA TYR A 266 -7.86 -0.60 -6.81
C TYR A 266 -8.25 -0.39 -5.34
N LEU A 267 -8.85 0.76 -5.02
CA LEU A 267 -9.22 1.10 -3.64
C LEU A 267 -10.18 0.09 -3.01
N VAL A 268 -11.12 -0.41 -3.79
CA VAL A 268 -12.15 -1.33 -3.26
C VAL A 268 -11.80 -2.80 -3.42
N GLY A 269 -10.57 -3.11 -3.86
CA GLY A 269 -10.11 -4.49 -4.00
C GLY A 269 -10.75 -5.25 -5.17
N LEU A 270 -11.13 -4.56 -6.24
CA LEU A 270 -11.52 -5.18 -7.52
C LEU A 270 -10.33 -5.36 -8.48
N GLU A 271 -9.18 -4.83 -8.12
CA GLU A 271 -7.88 -5.06 -8.74
C GLU A 271 -6.93 -5.61 -7.69
N ASP A 272 -6.09 -6.55 -8.05
CA ASP A 272 -5.07 -7.10 -7.16
C ASP A 272 -4.10 -5.99 -6.74
N THR A 273 -3.93 -5.81 -5.44
CA THR A 273 -3.15 -4.70 -4.88
C THR A 273 -1.67 -4.83 -5.19
N ALA A 274 -1.15 -6.05 -5.32
CA ALA A 274 0.25 -6.30 -5.62
C ALA A 274 0.56 -6.08 -7.10
N THR A 275 -0.36 -6.46 -7.99
CA THR A 275 -0.12 -6.52 -9.42
C THR A 275 -0.78 -5.41 -10.21
N GLY A 276 -1.83 -4.79 -9.66
CA GLY A 276 -2.69 -3.84 -10.36
C GLY A 276 -3.53 -4.48 -11.47
N PHE A 277 -3.50 -5.82 -11.61
CA PHE A 277 -4.32 -6.52 -12.59
C PHE A 277 -5.75 -6.73 -12.07
N PRO A 278 -6.78 -6.55 -12.91
CA PRO A 278 -8.13 -6.88 -12.51
C PRO A 278 -8.25 -8.38 -12.25
N ILE A 279 -8.74 -8.76 -11.06
CA ILE A 279 -9.01 -10.16 -10.66
C ILE A 279 -9.93 -10.85 -11.64
N LEU A 280 -10.87 -10.06 -12.08
CA LEU A 280 -11.86 -10.44 -13.05
C LEU A 280 -11.32 -10.18 -14.49
N GLY A 281 -9.98 -10.22 -14.66
CA GLY A 281 -9.34 -10.06 -15.98
C GLY A 281 -9.78 -11.12 -17.00
N SER A 282 -10.32 -12.24 -16.52
CA SER A 282 -11.04 -13.24 -17.32
C SER A 282 -12.49 -12.83 -17.62
N LEU A 283 -13.08 -11.89 -16.88
CA LEU A 283 -14.42 -11.39 -17.16
C LEU A 283 -14.40 -10.29 -18.23
N PRO A 284 -15.47 -10.18 -19.03
CA PRO A 284 -15.63 -9.09 -19.99
C PRO A 284 -15.46 -7.73 -19.30
N ARG A 285 -14.79 -6.78 -19.97
CA ARG A 285 -14.61 -5.39 -19.48
C ARG A 285 -15.93 -4.76 -19.02
N THR A 286 -17.04 -5.07 -19.69
CA THR A 286 -18.39 -4.60 -19.35
C THR A 286 -18.85 -5.04 -17.97
N VAL A 287 -18.52 -6.26 -17.54
CA VAL A 287 -18.87 -6.76 -16.19
C VAL A 287 -18.07 -6.03 -15.13
N ASN A 288 -16.76 -5.85 -15.33
CA ASN A 288 -15.91 -5.10 -14.42
C ASN A 288 -16.33 -3.64 -14.28
N GLN A 289 -16.67 -3.00 -15.39
CA GLN A 289 -17.21 -1.64 -15.40
C GLN A 289 -18.57 -1.57 -14.69
N GLY A 290 -19.46 -2.53 -14.95
CA GLY A 290 -20.76 -2.62 -14.29
C GLY A 290 -20.67 -2.75 -12.77
N LEU A 291 -19.76 -3.58 -12.28
CA LEU A 291 -19.52 -3.74 -10.83
C LEU A 291 -18.94 -2.44 -10.22
N THR A 292 -18.02 -1.78 -10.92
CA THR A 292 -17.46 -0.51 -10.46
C THR A 292 -18.55 0.57 -10.37
N VAL A 293 -19.38 0.69 -11.38
CA VAL A 293 -20.51 1.65 -11.41
C VAL A 293 -21.51 1.31 -10.29
N LEU A 294 -21.88 0.05 -10.12
CA LEU A 294 -22.76 -0.38 -9.04
C LEU A 294 -22.21 0.03 -7.66
N LEU A 295 -20.93 -0.21 -7.43
CA LEU A 295 -20.26 0.16 -6.18
C LEU A 295 -20.26 1.68 -5.96
N CYS A 296 -19.93 2.48 -6.99
CA CYS A 296 -19.98 3.95 -6.93
C CYS A 296 -21.40 4.44 -6.62
N VAL A 297 -22.42 3.84 -7.24
CA VAL A 297 -23.83 4.17 -6.97
C VAL A 297 -24.20 3.85 -5.52
N VAL A 298 -23.78 2.69 -5.00
CA VAL A 298 -24.08 2.30 -3.62
C VAL A 298 -23.38 3.25 -2.62
N VAL A 299 -22.14 3.61 -2.86
CA VAL A 299 -21.39 4.59 -2.04
C VAL A 299 -22.09 5.95 -2.07
N ALA A 300 -22.50 6.43 -3.26
CA ALA A 300 -23.24 7.70 -3.41
C ALA A 300 -24.58 7.67 -2.69
N LEU A 301 -25.36 6.58 -2.80
CA LEU A 301 -26.60 6.41 -2.06
C LEU A 301 -26.39 6.47 -0.54
N GLY A 302 -25.31 5.84 -0.06
CA GLY A 302 -24.94 5.89 1.36
C GLY A 302 -24.56 7.28 1.81
N PHE A 303 -23.75 7.97 1.03
CA PHE A 303 -23.40 9.37 1.30
C PHE A 303 -24.64 10.28 1.35
N LEU A 304 -25.54 10.18 0.37
CA LEU A 304 -26.80 10.94 0.34
C LEU A 304 -27.70 10.63 1.52
N ALA A 305 -27.76 9.36 1.94
CA ALA A 305 -28.51 8.96 3.12
C ALA A 305 -27.92 9.58 4.40
N LEU A 306 -26.58 9.57 4.53
CA LEU A 306 -25.89 10.25 5.63
C LEU A 306 -26.10 11.75 5.60
N ALA A 307 -26.03 12.39 4.43
CA ALA A 307 -26.24 13.83 4.29
C ALA A 307 -27.64 14.26 4.80
N LYS A 308 -28.67 13.43 4.55
CA LYS A 308 -30.03 13.66 5.03
C LYS A 308 -30.21 13.36 6.52
N GLN A 309 -29.61 12.29 7.05
CA GLN A 309 -29.89 11.78 8.40
C GLN A 309 -28.83 12.23 9.43
N ARG A 310 -27.57 12.42 9.01
CA ARG A 310 -26.40 12.71 9.84
C ARG A 310 -25.45 13.65 9.11
N PRO A 311 -25.82 14.93 8.89
CA PRO A 311 -25.08 15.83 8.01
C PRO A 311 -23.62 16.04 8.43
N LEU A 312 -23.31 16.05 9.72
CA LEU A 312 -21.92 16.16 10.19
C LEU A 312 -21.09 14.91 9.87
N SER A 313 -21.69 13.71 9.91
CA SER A 313 -21.02 12.49 9.45
C SER A 313 -20.75 12.54 7.94
N ALA A 314 -21.72 12.97 7.16
CA ALA A 314 -21.55 13.15 5.72
C ALA A 314 -20.47 14.20 5.40
N LEU A 315 -20.45 15.32 6.14
CA LEU A 315 -19.43 16.36 5.97
C LEU A 315 -18.02 15.80 6.24
N LEU A 316 -17.83 15.09 7.35
CA LEU A 316 -16.55 14.48 7.71
C LEU A 316 -16.04 13.52 6.62
N LEU A 317 -16.93 12.66 6.10
CA LEU A 317 -16.57 11.66 5.11
C LEU A 317 -16.42 12.22 3.69
N GLY A 318 -17.16 13.28 3.35
CA GLY A 318 -17.19 13.87 2.01
C GLY A 318 -16.12 14.95 1.78
N VAL A 319 -15.75 15.71 2.82
CA VAL A 319 -14.72 16.75 2.69
C VAL A 319 -13.35 16.16 2.38
N LEU A 320 -13.01 15.01 2.98
CA LEU A 320 -11.70 14.39 2.80
C LEU A 320 -11.37 14.09 1.32
N PRO A 321 -12.18 13.35 0.55
CA PRO A 321 -11.88 13.10 -0.86
C PRO A 321 -11.87 14.40 -1.70
N ILE A 322 -12.67 15.39 -1.36
CA ILE A 322 -12.65 16.70 -2.03
C ILE A 322 -11.30 17.39 -1.83
N LEU A 323 -10.78 17.43 -0.61
CA LEU A 323 -9.46 18.02 -0.31
C LEU A 323 -8.34 17.33 -1.08
N VAL A 324 -8.39 15.99 -1.16
CA VAL A 324 -7.41 15.20 -1.92
C VAL A 324 -7.48 15.53 -3.42
N LEU A 325 -8.68 15.59 -3.99
CA LEU A 325 -8.88 15.96 -5.40
C LEU A 325 -8.41 17.39 -5.69
N VAL A 326 -8.67 18.34 -4.79
CA VAL A 326 -8.17 19.72 -4.91
C VAL A 326 -6.64 19.73 -4.88
N ALA A 327 -6.01 19.04 -3.92
CA ALA A 327 -4.56 18.97 -3.84
C ALA A 327 -3.94 18.33 -5.11
N ALA A 328 -4.58 17.31 -5.64
CA ALA A 328 -4.15 16.66 -6.88
C ALA A 328 -4.31 17.59 -8.10
N ALA A 329 -5.40 18.37 -8.18
CA ALA A 329 -5.60 19.34 -9.24
C ALA A 329 -4.50 20.43 -9.25
N PHE A 330 -3.95 20.76 -8.08
CA PHE A 330 -2.80 21.66 -7.93
C PHE A 330 -1.45 20.96 -7.98
N HIS A 331 -1.39 19.70 -8.41
CA HIS A 331 -0.15 18.89 -8.47
C HIS A 331 0.59 18.78 -7.13
N LYS A 332 -0.14 18.81 -6.00
CA LYS A 332 0.43 18.72 -4.64
C LYS A 332 0.25 17.35 -4.00
N TYR A 333 -0.52 16.47 -4.61
CA TYR A 333 -0.73 15.11 -4.11
C TYR A 333 -0.95 14.12 -5.26
N PRO A 334 -0.25 12.97 -5.27
CA PRO A 334 -0.38 11.98 -6.33
C PRO A 334 -1.66 11.14 -6.17
N LEU A 335 -2.43 10.99 -7.24
CA LEU A 335 -3.58 10.10 -7.30
C LEU A 335 -3.17 8.68 -7.74
N VAL A 336 -2.27 8.06 -7.01
CA VAL A 336 -1.88 6.65 -7.22
C VAL A 336 -2.64 5.77 -6.24
N GLY A 337 -3.04 4.55 -6.63
CA GLY A 337 -3.88 3.69 -5.80
C GLY A 337 -3.38 3.56 -4.35
N ARG A 338 -2.09 3.27 -4.18
CA ARG A 338 -1.45 3.10 -2.86
C ARG A 338 -1.50 4.35 -1.96
N THR A 339 -1.42 5.55 -2.52
CA THR A 339 -1.47 6.79 -1.76
C THR A 339 -2.89 7.19 -1.33
N LEU A 340 -3.91 6.50 -1.82
CA LEU A 340 -5.33 6.78 -1.52
C LEU A 340 -5.91 5.82 -0.47
N VAL A 341 -5.13 4.90 0.07
CA VAL A 341 -5.59 3.86 1.02
C VAL A 341 -6.26 4.46 2.25
N PHE A 342 -5.82 5.63 2.71
CA PHE A 342 -6.45 6.34 3.83
C PHE A 342 -7.89 6.86 3.54
N LEU A 343 -8.36 6.79 2.29
CA LEU A 343 -9.76 7.08 1.92
C LEU A 343 -10.69 5.87 2.13
N LEU A 344 -10.15 4.65 2.24
CA LEU A 344 -10.92 3.42 2.41
C LEU A 344 -11.96 3.49 3.54
N PRO A 345 -11.66 4.08 4.71
CA PRO A 345 -12.65 4.21 5.77
C PRO A 345 -13.89 4.99 5.34
N SER A 346 -13.72 6.10 4.60
CA SER A 346 -14.85 6.88 4.08
C SER A 346 -15.69 6.07 3.11
N VAL A 347 -15.03 5.33 2.21
CA VAL A 347 -15.70 4.45 1.23
C VAL A 347 -16.47 3.36 1.95
N ALA A 348 -15.85 2.66 2.91
CA ALA A 348 -16.49 1.56 3.65
C ALA A 348 -17.70 2.04 4.47
N LEU A 349 -17.58 3.20 5.13
CA LEU A 349 -18.68 3.78 5.92
C LEU A 349 -19.85 4.18 5.02
N CYS A 350 -19.59 4.85 3.89
CA CYS A 350 -20.63 5.20 2.92
C CYS A 350 -21.24 3.95 2.27
N LEU A 351 -20.41 2.96 1.91
CA LEU A 351 -20.87 1.71 1.34
C LEU A 351 -21.82 0.96 2.29
N GLY A 352 -21.46 0.85 3.57
CA GLY A 352 -22.31 0.22 4.59
C GLY A 352 -23.68 0.86 4.72
N GLU A 353 -23.74 2.21 4.70
CA GLU A 353 -25.00 2.93 4.74
C GLU A 353 -25.80 2.76 3.43
N GLY A 354 -25.12 2.72 2.28
CA GLY A 354 -25.74 2.49 0.98
C GLY A 354 -26.35 1.10 0.86
N LEU A 355 -25.62 0.06 1.29
CA LEU A 355 -26.14 -1.31 1.35
C LEU A 355 -27.36 -1.40 2.26
N ARG A 356 -27.35 -0.73 3.42
CA ARG A 356 -28.53 -0.62 4.28
C ARG A 356 -29.74 0.00 3.56
N VAL A 357 -29.51 1.02 2.77
CA VAL A 357 -30.57 1.70 2.00
C VAL A 357 -31.16 0.76 0.94
N LEU A 358 -30.32 0.02 0.24
CA LEU A 358 -30.75 -0.91 -0.81
C LEU A 358 -31.67 -2.03 -0.29
N ILE A 359 -31.38 -2.55 0.91
CA ILE A 359 -32.16 -3.65 1.50
C ILE A 359 -33.42 -3.18 2.24
N ARG A 360 -33.81 -1.89 2.12
CA ARG A 360 -35.02 -1.34 2.76
C ARG A 360 -36.07 -0.99 1.71
N GLY A 361 -37.32 -1.27 2.01
CA GLY A 361 -38.44 -0.88 1.17
C GLY A 361 -39.45 -2.01 0.89
N PRO A 362 -40.28 -1.90 -0.14
CA PRO A 362 -41.22 -2.94 -0.57
C PRO A 362 -40.50 -4.23 -0.99
N ARG A 363 -41.15 -5.39 -0.89
CA ARG A 363 -40.57 -6.73 -1.12
C ARG A 363 -39.74 -6.85 -2.41
N ALA A 364 -40.24 -6.36 -3.54
CA ALA A 364 -39.54 -6.42 -4.83
C ALA A 364 -38.22 -5.62 -4.79
N ARG A 365 -38.23 -4.43 -4.17
CA ARG A 365 -37.04 -3.59 -4.02
C ARG A 365 -36.02 -4.22 -3.06
N VAL A 366 -36.48 -4.87 -1.99
CA VAL A 366 -35.62 -5.60 -1.05
C VAL A 366 -34.93 -6.78 -1.73
N LEU A 367 -35.62 -7.55 -2.59
CA LEU A 367 -34.99 -8.64 -3.33
C LEU A 367 -33.87 -8.14 -4.26
N LEU A 368 -34.13 -7.14 -5.10
CA LEU A 368 -33.16 -6.56 -5.99
C LEU A 368 -31.99 -5.92 -5.21
N GLY A 369 -32.29 -5.19 -4.14
CA GLY A 369 -31.29 -4.59 -3.28
C GLY A 369 -30.41 -5.60 -2.56
N SER A 370 -30.99 -6.74 -2.12
CA SER A 370 -30.22 -7.82 -1.50
C SER A 370 -29.32 -8.54 -2.52
N ALA A 371 -29.80 -8.73 -3.75
CA ALA A 371 -28.97 -9.27 -4.84
C ALA A 371 -27.80 -8.35 -5.17
N ALA A 372 -28.04 -7.03 -5.29
CA ALA A 372 -27.00 -6.04 -5.51
C ALA A 372 -25.99 -5.99 -4.34
N ALA A 373 -26.48 -6.05 -3.09
CA ALA A 373 -25.62 -6.09 -1.91
C ALA A 373 -24.76 -7.36 -1.88
N ALA A 374 -25.33 -8.52 -2.20
CA ALA A 374 -24.60 -9.77 -2.30
C ALA A 374 -23.54 -9.70 -3.41
N ALA A 375 -23.86 -9.17 -4.58
CA ALA A 375 -22.91 -9.00 -5.68
C ALA A 375 -21.71 -8.12 -5.28
N VAL A 376 -21.97 -6.98 -4.64
CA VAL A 376 -20.90 -6.07 -4.18
C VAL A 376 -20.01 -6.74 -3.12
N LEU A 377 -20.59 -7.36 -2.10
CA LEU A 377 -19.83 -8.01 -1.04
C LEU A 377 -19.04 -9.22 -1.56
N THR A 378 -19.62 -10.01 -2.47
CA THR A 378 -18.92 -11.14 -3.12
C THR A 378 -17.76 -10.63 -3.96
N ALA A 379 -17.95 -9.57 -4.73
CA ALA A 379 -16.89 -8.98 -5.56
C ALA A 379 -15.69 -8.49 -4.70
N ILE A 380 -15.97 -7.83 -3.57
CA ILE A 380 -14.94 -7.35 -2.64
C ILE A 380 -14.26 -8.53 -1.92
N ALA A 381 -15.00 -9.59 -1.58
CA ALA A 381 -14.47 -10.74 -0.86
C ALA A 381 -13.64 -11.69 -1.74
N LEU A 382 -13.75 -11.59 -3.06
CA LEU A 382 -13.16 -12.55 -3.99
C LEU A 382 -11.63 -12.59 -3.89
N LEU A 383 -10.97 -11.42 -3.87
CA LEU A 383 -9.51 -11.33 -3.74
C LEU A 383 -8.99 -11.89 -2.43
N PRO A 384 -9.46 -11.40 -1.27
CA PRO A 384 -9.02 -11.98 -0.01
C PRO A 384 -9.22 -13.49 0.04
N ALA A 385 -10.34 -14.01 -0.50
CA ALA A 385 -10.59 -15.45 -0.55
C ALA A 385 -9.56 -16.19 -1.43
N ILE A 386 -9.22 -15.65 -2.59
CA ILE A 386 -8.17 -16.21 -3.46
C ILE A 386 -6.83 -16.21 -2.73
N HIS A 387 -6.46 -15.13 -2.07
CA HIS A 387 -5.16 -14.99 -1.42
C HIS A 387 -5.03 -15.79 -0.11
N VAL A 388 -6.12 -16.19 0.50
CA VAL A 388 -6.09 -17.19 1.60
C VAL A 388 -5.68 -18.57 1.07
N VAL A 389 -6.14 -18.93 -0.14
CA VAL A 389 -5.85 -20.25 -0.75
C VAL A 389 -4.54 -20.22 -1.52
N GLN A 390 -4.31 -19.17 -2.27
CA GLN A 390 -3.10 -18.97 -3.08
C GLN A 390 -2.33 -17.80 -2.50
N GLN A 391 -1.19 -18.07 -1.87
CA GLN A 391 -0.34 -16.99 -1.33
C GLN A 391 -0.04 -15.97 -2.43
N ARG A 392 -0.09 -14.69 -2.06
CA ARG A 392 0.26 -13.60 -2.98
C ARG A 392 1.67 -13.83 -3.52
N ALA A 393 1.77 -13.91 -4.82
CA ALA A 393 3.06 -13.88 -5.48
C ALA A 393 3.58 -12.43 -5.46
N ASN A 394 4.78 -12.23 -4.96
CA ASN A 394 5.56 -11.02 -5.18
C ASN A 394 6.70 -11.35 -6.15
N GLU A 395 7.62 -10.43 -6.34
CA GLU A 395 8.75 -10.51 -7.26
C GLU A 395 9.66 -11.75 -7.09
N GLY A 396 9.39 -12.58 -6.09
CA GLY A 396 9.90 -13.94 -5.94
C GLY A 396 11.43 -14.10 -5.80
N ILE A 397 12.16 -13.03 -5.42
CA ILE A 397 13.64 -13.10 -5.41
C ILE A 397 14.19 -14.08 -4.37
N ARG A 398 13.53 -14.30 -3.23
CA ARG A 398 13.98 -15.26 -2.22
C ARG A 398 14.00 -16.70 -2.72
N PRO A 399 12.93 -17.27 -3.35
CA PRO A 399 12.99 -18.59 -3.94
C PRO A 399 14.12 -18.75 -4.96
N VAL A 400 14.35 -17.71 -5.77
CA VAL A 400 15.44 -17.69 -6.75
C VAL A 400 16.81 -17.76 -6.08
N LEU A 401 16.99 -17.05 -4.95
CA LEU A 401 18.24 -17.12 -4.17
C LEU A 401 18.41 -18.50 -3.50
N GLU A 402 17.34 -19.13 -3.07
CA GLU A 402 17.37 -20.51 -2.54
C GLU A 402 17.81 -21.50 -3.62
N ASP A 403 17.30 -21.37 -4.86
CA ASP A 403 17.73 -22.20 -5.99
C ASP A 403 19.19 -21.94 -6.37
N LEU A 404 19.61 -20.67 -6.38
CA LEU A 404 21.02 -20.32 -6.58
C LEU A 404 21.91 -20.96 -5.51
N GLY A 405 21.50 -20.92 -4.23
CA GLY A 405 22.25 -21.51 -3.13
C GLY A 405 22.39 -23.03 -3.19
N ARG A 406 21.41 -23.74 -3.79
CA ARG A 406 21.44 -25.20 -3.97
C ARG A 406 22.33 -25.63 -5.12
N ASN A 407 22.53 -24.80 -6.14
CA ASN A 407 23.11 -25.17 -7.42
C ASN A 407 24.42 -24.43 -7.74
N ALA A 408 24.79 -23.39 -6.97
CA ALA A 408 26.01 -22.62 -7.18
C ALA A 408 27.26 -23.45 -6.78
N GLU A 409 28.30 -23.34 -7.58
CA GLU A 409 29.60 -23.98 -7.34
C GLU A 409 30.70 -22.94 -7.11
N PRO A 410 31.77 -23.29 -6.34
CA PRO A 410 32.93 -22.42 -6.20
C PRO A 410 33.56 -22.16 -7.56
N GLY A 411 33.62 -20.89 -7.95
CA GLY A 411 34.19 -20.49 -9.25
C GLY A 411 33.17 -20.00 -10.25
N ASP A 412 31.88 -20.19 -10.01
CA ASP A 412 30.81 -19.67 -10.82
C ASP A 412 30.87 -18.13 -10.94
N THR A 413 30.40 -17.61 -12.04
CA THR A 413 30.15 -16.19 -12.20
C THR A 413 28.67 -15.90 -11.97
N LEU A 414 28.35 -14.82 -11.29
CA LEU A 414 26.99 -14.34 -11.09
C LEU A 414 26.81 -12.96 -11.74
N TYR A 415 25.83 -12.87 -12.64
CA TYR A 415 25.29 -11.61 -13.12
C TYR A 415 24.03 -11.28 -12.35
N VAL A 416 23.98 -10.10 -11.76
CA VAL A 416 22.82 -9.59 -11.03
C VAL A 416 22.21 -8.43 -11.79
N GLY A 417 21.02 -8.62 -12.31
CA GLY A 417 20.28 -7.57 -13.01
C GLY A 417 20.02 -6.35 -12.12
N HIS A 418 19.89 -5.18 -12.72
CA HIS A 418 19.80 -3.91 -12.00
C HIS A 418 18.79 -3.90 -10.85
N PHE A 419 17.57 -4.30 -11.10
CA PHE A 419 16.53 -4.31 -10.07
C PHE A 419 16.67 -5.48 -9.08
N ALA A 420 17.28 -6.58 -9.49
CA ALA A 420 17.52 -7.73 -8.61
C ALA A 420 18.56 -7.44 -7.52
N GLN A 421 19.46 -6.47 -7.72
CA GLN A 421 20.53 -6.17 -6.76
C GLN A 421 20.00 -5.73 -5.38
N TYR A 422 18.88 -5.04 -5.31
CA TYR A 422 18.34 -4.53 -4.04
C TYR A 422 17.83 -5.67 -3.14
N GLY A 423 17.03 -6.57 -3.69
CA GLY A 423 16.62 -7.78 -2.99
C GLY A 423 17.81 -8.69 -2.68
N PHE A 424 18.76 -8.85 -3.61
CA PHE A 424 19.97 -9.62 -3.41
C PHE A 424 20.79 -9.12 -2.20
N VAL A 425 21.01 -7.82 -2.09
CA VAL A 425 21.70 -7.19 -0.94
C VAL A 425 20.89 -7.33 0.34
N TYR A 426 19.59 -7.07 0.29
CA TYR A 426 18.73 -7.23 1.47
C TYR A 426 18.82 -8.65 2.04
N TYR A 427 18.66 -9.68 1.21
CA TYR A 427 18.70 -11.07 1.67
C TYR A 427 20.09 -11.51 2.13
N HIS A 428 21.15 -10.90 1.63
CA HIS A 428 22.50 -11.07 2.18
C HIS A 428 22.60 -10.45 3.59
N LEU A 429 22.08 -9.25 3.79
CA LEU A 429 22.17 -8.53 5.08
C LEU A 429 21.28 -9.14 6.16
N CYS A 430 20.07 -9.59 5.82
CA CYS A 430 19.17 -10.21 6.78
C CYS A 430 19.55 -11.67 7.09
N LYS A 431 20.26 -12.33 6.20
CA LYS A 431 20.56 -13.78 6.27
C LYS A 431 19.31 -14.66 6.39
N CYS A 432 18.18 -14.17 5.86
CA CYS A 432 16.87 -14.80 6.05
C CYS A 432 16.38 -15.62 4.84
N ALA A 433 17.18 -15.71 3.76
CA ALA A 433 16.89 -16.55 2.60
C ALA A 433 17.52 -17.95 2.65
N GLY A 434 18.14 -18.35 3.77
CA GLY A 434 18.84 -19.63 3.85
C GLY A 434 20.11 -19.75 3.01
N PHE A 435 20.50 -18.68 2.30
CA PHE A 435 21.67 -18.60 1.44
C PHE A 435 22.42 -17.30 1.66
N ASP A 436 23.75 -17.39 1.83
CA ASP A 436 24.63 -16.22 1.93
C ASP A 436 25.46 -16.09 0.65
N PRO A 437 25.11 -15.14 -0.25
CA PRO A 437 25.85 -14.94 -1.50
C PRO A 437 27.33 -14.62 -1.31
N ALA A 438 27.72 -13.95 -0.21
CA ALA A 438 29.13 -13.61 0.02
C ALA A 438 30.01 -14.82 0.26
N LYS A 439 29.46 -15.97 0.54
CA LYS A 439 30.18 -17.26 0.64
C LYS A 439 30.77 -17.68 -0.70
N TYR A 440 30.09 -17.36 -1.80
CA TYR A 440 30.53 -17.69 -3.17
C TYR A 440 31.12 -16.49 -3.91
N TRP A 441 30.55 -15.31 -3.69
CA TRP A 441 30.94 -14.05 -4.32
C TRP A 441 31.20 -12.99 -3.25
N PRO A 442 32.41 -13.01 -2.61
CA PRO A 442 32.71 -12.04 -1.55
C PRO A 442 32.55 -10.60 -2.05
N PHE A 443 31.67 -9.86 -1.40
CA PHE A 443 31.48 -8.43 -1.67
C PHE A 443 31.29 -7.64 -0.37
N ARG A 444 31.61 -6.37 -0.44
CA ARG A 444 31.27 -5.39 0.60
C ARG A 444 30.29 -4.41 0.01
N ILE A 445 29.24 -4.09 0.76
CA ILE A 445 28.31 -3.05 0.37
C ILE A 445 29.05 -1.73 0.51
N SER A 446 29.21 -0.99 -0.58
CA SER A 446 29.67 0.38 -0.52
C SER A 446 28.53 1.21 0.04
N GLY A 447 28.79 1.93 1.15
CA GLY A 447 27.77 2.75 1.80
C GLY A 447 27.05 3.62 0.78
N ALA A 448 25.74 3.60 0.87
CA ALA A 448 24.85 4.36 0.00
C ALA A 448 25.06 5.86 0.27
N SER A 449 26.01 6.46 -0.38
CA SER A 449 26.18 7.89 -0.40
C SER A 449 25.95 8.39 -1.81
N SER A 450 24.92 9.16 -1.94
CA SER A 450 24.49 9.89 -3.15
C SER A 450 23.53 9.14 -4.07
N GLY A 451 22.32 9.55 -4.06
CA GLY A 451 21.19 9.67 -4.93
C GLY A 451 21.18 9.23 -6.40
N ALA A 452 22.19 8.56 -6.85
CA ALA A 452 22.22 7.84 -8.10
C ALA A 452 22.23 6.34 -7.79
N ALA A 453 21.64 5.51 -8.63
CA ALA A 453 21.70 4.05 -8.60
C ALA A 453 23.15 3.55 -8.69
N ALA A 454 23.99 3.97 -7.74
CA ALA A 454 25.32 3.44 -7.56
C ALA A 454 25.18 1.98 -7.16
N ALA A 455 25.88 1.13 -7.86
CA ALA A 455 25.92 -0.29 -7.59
C ALA A 455 26.23 -0.51 -6.09
N LEU A 456 25.26 -1.06 -5.35
CA LEU A 456 25.40 -1.43 -3.94
C LEU A 456 26.52 -2.48 -3.75
N ILE A 457 26.91 -3.11 -4.83
CA ILE A 457 27.82 -4.25 -4.90
C ILE A 457 28.99 -3.87 -5.84
N PRO A 458 30.24 -4.00 -5.42
CA PRO A 458 31.37 -3.75 -6.32
C PRO A 458 31.45 -4.83 -7.41
N ARG A 459 31.72 -4.40 -8.64
CA ARG A 459 31.99 -5.32 -9.75
C ARG A 459 33.29 -6.06 -9.50
N THR A 460 33.24 -7.38 -9.64
CA THR A 460 34.42 -8.25 -9.60
C THR A 460 34.46 -9.13 -10.84
N ARG A 461 35.54 -9.92 -11.01
CA ARG A 461 35.60 -10.89 -12.12
C ARG A 461 34.45 -11.92 -12.09
N ARG A 462 33.89 -12.21 -10.90
CA ARG A 462 32.87 -13.23 -10.70
C ARG A 462 31.48 -12.67 -10.33
N LEU A 463 31.42 -11.40 -9.96
CA LEU A 463 30.16 -10.73 -9.65
C LEU A 463 30.00 -9.54 -10.60
N VAL A 464 29.09 -9.67 -11.54
CA VAL A 464 28.82 -8.67 -12.60
C VAL A 464 27.45 -8.06 -12.34
N LEU A 465 27.40 -6.75 -12.35
CA LEU A 465 26.14 -6.02 -12.21
C LEU A 465 25.63 -5.59 -13.58
N GLY A 466 24.35 -5.86 -13.83
CA GLY A 466 23.65 -5.40 -15.01
C GLY A 466 23.50 -3.89 -15.05
N ALA A 467 23.57 -3.33 -16.23
CA ALA A 467 23.30 -1.92 -16.47
C ALA A 467 21.80 -1.61 -16.25
N VAL A 468 21.50 -0.34 -16.03
CA VAL A 468 20.13 0.16 -15.86
C VAL A 468 19.31 -0.14 -17.12
N ASN A 469 18.21 -0.84 -16.98
CA ASN A 469 17.27 -1.21 -18.03
C ASN A 469 17.97 -1.80 -19.28
N LEU A 470 17.73 -3.06 -19.55
CA LEU A 470 18.08 -3.70 -20.81
C LEU A 470 17.15 -3.15 -21.91
N PRO A 471 17.48 -2.04 -22.60
CA PRO A 471 16.72 -1.67 -23.77
C PRO A 471 17.11 -2.64 -24.89
N GLU A 472 16.17 -2.97 -25.72
CA GLU A 472 16.30 -3.89 -26.85
C GLU A 472 17.51 -3.61 -27.77
N SER A 473 18.01 -2.37 -27.81
CA SER A 473 19.11 -1.94 -28.67
C SER A 473 20.52 -2.07 -28.08
N ASN A 474 20.69 -2.27 -26.77
CA ASN A 474 22.00 -2.20 -26.10
C ASN A 474 22.45 -3.47 -25.35
N SER A 475 21.78 -4.60 -25.54
CA SER A 475 22.18 -5.86 -24.91
C SER A 475 23.52 -6.42 -25.44
N ARG A 476 23.94 -6.05 -26.66
CA ARG A 476 25.18 -6.59 -27.30
C ARG A 476 26.46 -6.32 -26.53
N PRO A 477 26.76 -5.10 -26.03
CA PRO A 477 27.99 -4.87 -25.25
C PRO A 477 27.99 -5.66 -23.94
N GLU A 478 26.82 -5.78 -23.31
CA GLU A 478 26.68 -6.48 -22.04
C GLU A 478 26.86 -7.98 -22.21
N VAL A 479 26.22 -8.59 -23.22
CA VAL A 479 26.41 -9.99 -23.59
C VAL A 479 27.87 -10.30 -23.88
N ARG A 480 28.57 -9.45 -24.67
CA ARG A 480 30.01 -9.61 -24.98
C ARG A 480 30.87 -9.61 -23.72
N SER A 481 30.52 -8.83 -22.71
CA SER A 481 31.26 -8.81 -21.43
C SER A 481 31.11 -10.10 -20.63
N LEU A 482 30.15 -10.95 -20.99
CA LEU A 482 29.81 -12.19 -20.32
C LEU A 482 30.34 -13.44 -21.06
N THR A 483 30.80 -13.33 -22.32
CA THR A 483 31.36 -14.43 -23.10
C THR A 483 32.61 -15.03 -22.48
N GLY A 484 32.92 -16.29 -22.81
CA GLY A 484 34.08 -17.02 -22.30
C GLY A 484 33.91 -17.60 -20.88
N ARG A 485 32.74 -17.53 -20.29
CA ARG A 485 32.45 -18.04 -18.94
C ARG A 485 31.78 -19.41 -19.00
N ARG A 486 32.35 -20.39 -18.32
CA ARG A 486 31.83 -21.77 -18.32
C ARG A 486 30.54 -21.94 -17.51
N ARG A 487 30.43 -21.28 -16.36
CA ARG A 487 29.24 -21.29 -15.51
C ARG A 487 28.88 -19.86 -15.14
N LEU A 488 27.87 -19.35 -15.80
CA LEU A 488 27.37 -17.99 -15.64
C LEU A 488 25.91 -18.03 -15.17
N TRP A 489 25.67 -17.64 -13.94
CA TRP A 489 24.35 -17.43 -13.39
C TRP A 489 23.83 -16.05 -13.78
N ILE A 490 22.60 -15.98 -14.25
CA ILE A 490 21.87 -14.75 -14.58
C ILE A 490 20.69 -14.62 -13.62
N LEU A 491 20.78 -13.72 -12.66
CA LEU A 491 19.72 -13.37 -11.72
C LEU A 491 19.03 -12.12 -12.17
N VAL A 492 17.74 -12.18 -12.48
CA VAL A 492 16.90 -11.05 -12.89
C VAL A 492 15.63 -10.96 -12.06
N SER A 493 15.15 -9.75 -11.82
CA SER A 493 13.88 -9.44 -11.17
C SER A 493 13.38 -8.11 -11.70
N GLU A 494 12.07 -7.87 -11.71
CA GLU A 494 11.44 -6.63 -12.18
C GLU A 494 11.76 -6.29 -13.65
N VAL A 495 12.08 -7.27 -14.47
CA VAL A 495 12.34 -7.09 -15.89
C VAL A 495 11.13 -7.58 -16.66
N ARG A 496 10.58 -6.73 -17.54
CA ARG A 496 9.51 -7.11 -18.45
C ARG A 496 9.98 -8.21 -19.40
N GLN A 497 9.12 -9.15 -19.69
CA GLN A 497 9.46 -10.32 -20.49
C GLN A 497 9.88 -9.93 -21.93
N ASP A 498 9.26 -8.87 -22.47
CA ASP A 498 9.61 -8.29 -23.75
C ASP A 498 11.05 -7.73 -23.81
N SER A 499 11.59 -7.30 -22.65
CA SER A 499 12.99 -6.82 -22.54
C SER A 499 13.96 -7.94 -22.15
N LEU A 500 13.50 -8.96 -21.44
CA LEU A 500 14.30 -10.10 -20.99
C LEU A 500 14.58 -11.09 -22.12
N GLU A 501 13.58 -11.44 -22.93
CA GLU A 501 13.73 -12.44 -24.02
C GLU A 501 14.77 -12.07 -25.08
N PRO A 502 14.90 -10.81 -25.56
CA PRO A 502 15.99 -10.42 -26.45
C PRO A 502 17.38 -10.66 -25.84
N PHE A 503 17.54 -10.35 -24.53
CA PHE A 503 18.80 -10.57 -23.81
C PHE A 503 19.12 -12.07 -23.68
N LEU A 504 18.17 -12.89 -23.27
CA LEU A 504 18.34 -14.35 -23.17
C LEU A 504 18.60 -14.96 -24.57
N THR A 505 17.91 -14.49 -25.60
CA THR A 505 18.14 -14.93 -26.98
C THR A 505 19.57 -14.60 -27.45
N ALA A 506 20.10 -13.43 -27.08
CA ALA A 506 21.48 -13.07 -27.40
C ALA A 506 22.47 -13.98 -26.67
N LEU A 507 22.23 -14.31 -25.39
CA LEU A 507 23.06 -15.26 -24.62
C LEU A 507 23.00 -16.67 -25.22
N ARG A 508 21.83 -17.15 -25.64
CA ARG A 508 21.64 -18.47 -26.29
C ARG A 508 22.35 -18.57 -27.62
N ARG A 509 22.67 -17.46 -28.30
CA ARG A 509 23.50 -17.44 -29.53
C ARG A 509 25.00 -17.58 -29.23
N GLU A 510 25.43 -17.09 -28.08
CA GLU A 510 26.84 -17.12 -27.66
C GLU A 510 27.19 -18.42 -26.91
N GLY A 511 26.19 -19.21 -26.46
CA GLY A 511 26.44 -20.43 -25.73
C GLY A 511 25.17 -21.21 -25.39
N ARG A 512 25.28 -22.12 -24.43
CA ARG A 512 24.21 -23.03 -24.06
C ARG A 512 23.59 -22.67 -22.73
N GLU A 513 22.25 -22.60 -22.68
CA GLU A 513 21.49 -22.56 -21.42
C GLU A 513 21.48 -23.96 -20.79
N LEU A 514 21.96 -24.06 -19.55
CA LEU A 514 22.05 -25.33 -18.82
C LEU A 514 20.87 -25.56 -17.90
N MET A 515 20.41 -24.50 -17.20
CA MET A 515 19.31 -24.54 -16.25
C MET A 515 18.52 -23.25 -16.26
N ALA A 516 17.23 -23.32 -15.93
CA ALA A 516 16.36 -22.18 -15.70
C ALA A 516 15.45 -22.45 -14.50
N PHE A 517 15.29 -21.45 -13.63
CA PHE A 517 14.43 -21.47 -12.46
C PHE A 517 13.51 -20.27 -12.47
N GLY A 518 12.26 -20.47 -12.11
CA GLY A 518 11.22 -19.45 -12.19
C GLY A 518 10.49 -19.45 -13.54
N PRO A 519 9.70 -18.43 -13.84
CA PRO A 519 9.53 -17.18 -13.09
C PRO A 519 8.81 -17.38 -11.75
N TYR A 520 9.39 -16.87 -10.66
CA TYR A 520 8.75 -16.82 -9.36
C TYR A 520 8.17 -15.43 -9.11
N GLY A 521 6.88 -15.35 -8.88
CA GLY A 521 6.20 -14.08 -8.64
C GLY A 521 5.18 -13.73 -9.71
N VAL A 522 4.91 -12.44 -9.86
CA VAL A 522 3.87 -11.92 -10.75
C VAL A 522 4.35 -11.80 -12.18
N ARG A 523 3.48 -12.13 -13.12
CA ARG A 523 3.74 -12.03 -14.55
C ARG A 523 4.13 -10.57 -14.92
N GLY A 524 5.35 -10.39 -15.42
CA GLY A 524 5.91 -9.09 -15.82
C GLY A 524 6.90 -8.48 -14.85
N THR A 525 6.96 -8.95 -13.58
CA THR A 525 7.92 -8.49 -12.56
C THR A 525 8.59 -9.63 -11.81
N ALA A 526 8.30 -10.88 -12.21
CA ALA A 526 8.81 -12.08 -11.57
C ALA A 526 10.35 -12.17 -11.58
N ALA A 527 10.90 -12.77 -10.53
CA ALA A 527 12.32 -13.11 -10.48
C ALA A 527 12.58 -14.42 -11.22
N SER A 528 13.69 -14.48 -11.93
CA SER A 528 14.14 -15.66 -12.66
C SER A 528 15.64 -15.83 -12.56
N LEU A 529 16.10 -17.07 -12.67
CA LEU A 529 17.50 -17.45 -12.60
C LEU A 529 17.83 -18.42 -13.75
N TYR A 530 18.91 -18.15 -14.44
CA TYR A 530 19.38 -18.95 -15.55
C TYR A 530 20.85 -19.30 -15.36
N LEU A 531 21.25 -20.50 -15.75
CA LEU A 531 22.65 -20.90 -15.82
C LEU A 531 23.03 -21.12 -17.28
N PHE A 532 24.11 -20.44 -17.71
CA PHE A 532 24.67 -20.54 -19.05
C PHE A 532 26.10 -21.09 -19.06
N ASP A 533 26.46 -21.80 -20.11
CA ASP A 533 27.84 -22.08 -20.51
C ASP A 533 28.14 -21.27 -21.79
N LEU A 534 28.99 -20.24 -21.65
CA LEU A 534 29.42 -19.37 -22.73
C LEU A 534 30.90 -19.58 -23.07
N SER A 535 31.49 -20.72 -22.68
CA SER A 535 32.92 -21.01 -22.91
C SER A 535 33.26 -21.34 -24.36
N GLY A 536 32.27 -21.75 -25.15
CA GLY A 536 32.40 -22.09 -26.57
C GLY A 536 32.20 -20.90 -27.53
N ALA A 537 31.94 -19.71 -27.05
CA ALA A 537 31.85 -18.49 -27.87
C ALA A 537 33.25 -18.05 -28.30
N SER A 538 33.67 -18.42 -29.50
CA SER A 538 34.92 -18.01 -30.17
C SER A 538 34.65 -16.87 -31.15
#